data_d078f73d5f9ceb9d0859de84f0a004ab
#
_entry.id   d078f73d5f9ceb9d0859de84f0a004ab
#
_cell.length_a   1.000
_cell.length_b   1.000
_cell.length_c   1.000
_cell.angle_alpha   90.00
_cell.angle_beta   90.00
_cell.angle_gamma   90.00
#
_symmetry.space_group_name_H-M   'P 1'
#
loop_
_entity.id
_entity.type
_entity.pdbx_description
1 polymer ?
#
loop_
_entity_poly.entity_id
_entity_poly.type
_entity_poly.pdbx_seq_one_letter_code
_entity_poly.pdbx_strand_id
1 'polypeptide(L)'
;ADDFKKAYDNAVDVIKNSGHTLLDDYAMVHRQANEENNEIIFNINFSAGAGWNNNIQTEFYLFVYREGWTDLGFSSIYCNDYASVMPTKYSYLLFDWKKDRRTEVTFMSPWNGDPATSIDGRAYGRNWFESTNGVNVAKGDTVIYFPVPGESGYKQYTDAEKAAANNRGRFFYNYPEGSYADAGNDDYYKTGYQSFNAKSRVWLPVWKFKDCNTRYNSSGTVENGTRDIYLFRLAETYLIAAEAAVKMGDNSNALYYINQIRKRAMNNAPEGGLQEYVGTVTLDNVLDERALELYGEAPRWNDLQRTGKLAERVLKYNWDVTNITGGLIQT
;
A
#
# COMPACT_ATOMS: atom_id res chain seq x y z
N ALA A 1 30.33 -13.08 9.45
CA ALA A 1 30.92 -12.62 8.17
C ALA A 1 30.55 -13.56 7.03
N ASP A 2 30.73 -14.87 7.19
CA ASP A 2 30.50 -15.85 6.12
C ASP A 2 29.06 -15.95 5.65
N ASP A 3 28.11 -15.77 6.55
CA ASP A 3 26.68 -15.89 6.19
C ASP A 3 26.20 -14.71 5.34
N PHE A 4 26.69 -13.50 5.59
CA PHE A 4 26.37 -12.36 4.72
C PHE A 4 27.00 -12.51 3.34
N LYS A 5 28.21 -13.05 3.27
CA LYS A 5 28.83 -13.35 1.97
C LYS A 5 28.04 -14.41 1.19
N LYS A 6 27.60 -15.47 1.83
CA LYS A 6 26.75 -16.49 1.19
C LYS A 6 25.42 -15.91 0.72
N ALA A 7 24.77 -15.08 1.56
CA ALA A 7 23.54 -14.41 1.19
C ALA A 7 23.73 -13.51 -0.04
N TYR A 8 24.83 -12.75 -0.06
CA TYR A 8 25.20 -11.90 -1.19
C TYR A 8 25.44 -12.74 -2.45
N ASP A 9 26.30 -13.75 -2.38
CA ASP A 9 26.66 -14.57 -3.54
C ASP A 9 25.44 -15.28 -4.14
N ASN A 10 24.57 -15.85 -3.31
CA ASN A 10 23.35 -16.49 -3.76
C ASN A 10 22.36 -15.50 -4.38
N ALA A 11 22.18 -14.32 -3.78
CA ALA A 11 21.31 -13.30 -4.34
C ALA A 11 21.82 -12.80 -5.70
N VAL A 12 23.13 -12.59 -5.82
CA VAL A 12 23.78 -12.19 -7.09
C VAL A 12 23.66 -13.30 -8.14
N ASP A 13 23.77 -14.55 -7.74
CA ASP A 13 23.60 -15.69 -8.65
C ASP A 13 22.19 -15.74 -9.22
N VAL A 14 21.16 -15.58 -8.37
CA VAL A 14 19.76 -15.50 -8.81
C VAL A 14 19.57 -14.32 -9.77
N ILE A 15 20.05 -13.12 -9.41
CA ILE A 15 19.92 -11.92 -10.25
C ILE A 15 20.54 -12.14 -11.64
N LYS A 16 21.67 -12.84 -11.74
CA LYS A 16 22.39 -12.98 -13.00
C LYS A 16 21.98 -14.20 -13.83
N ASN A 17 21.58 -15.27 -13.17
CA ASN A 17 21.51 -16.59 -13.80
C ASN A 17 20.12 -17.24 -13.78
N SER A 18 19.13 -16.69 -13.04
CA SER A 18 17.79 -17.29 -12.96
C SER A 18 16.94 -17.07 -14.22
N GLY A 19 17.29 -16.10 -15.06
CA GLY A 19 16.47 -15.68 -16.20
C GLY A 19 15.35 -14.70 -15.83
N HIS A 20 15.12 -14.44 -14.55
CA HIS A 20 14.18 -13.40 -14.11
C HIS A 20 14.76 -11.99 -14.35
N THR A 21 13.89 -11.03 -14.59
CA THR A 21 14.25 -9.60 -14.80
C THR A 21 13.32 -8.67 -14.07
N LEU A 22 13.86 -7.55 -13.58
CA LEU A 22 12.99 -6.47 -13.09
C LEU A 22 12.18 -5.90 -14.26
N LEU A 23 10.90 -5.68 -14.03
CA LEU A 23 10.07 -4.93 -14.98
C LEU A 23 10.39 -3.43 -14.91
N ASP A 24 10.29 -2.75 -16.04
CA ASP A 24 10.60 -1.32 -16.12
C ASP A 24 9.59 -0.42 -15.38
N ASP A 25 8.34 -0.85 -15.29
CA ASP A 25 7.28 -0.12 -14.59
C ASP A 25 6.73 -0.96 -13.42
N TYR A 26 6.75 -0.38 -12.23
CA TYR A 26 6.19 -1.01 -11.02
C TYR A 26 4.71 -1.37 -11.16
N ALA A 27 3.93 -0.59 -11.90
CA ALA A 27 2.53 -0.90 -12.15
C ALA A 27 2.34 -2.24 -12.86
N MET A 28 3.26 -2.60 -13.75
CA MET A 28 3.20 -3.87 -14.49
C MET A 28 3.45 -5.09 -13.61
N VAL A 29 4.16 -4.93 -12.48
CA VAL A 29 4.37 -6.01 -11.51
C VAL A 29 3.05 -6.42 -10.86
N HIS A 30 2.21 -5.43 -10.53
CA HIS A 30 0.98 -5.63 -9.76
C HIS A 30 -0.29 -5.63 -10.61
N ARG A 31 -0.15 -5.57 -11.92
CA ARG A 31 -1.30 -5.63 -12.84
C ARG A 31 -1.88 -7.03 -12.86
N GLN A 32 -3.16 -7.18 -12.49
CA GLN A 32 -3.84 -8.48 -12.46
C GLN A 32 -3.75 -9.27 -13.77
N ALA A 33 -3.81 -8.60 -14.91
CA ALA A 33 -3.64 -9.24 -16.23
C ALA A 33 -2.18 -9.66 -16.53
N ASN A 34 -1.24 -9.45 -15.62
CA ASN A 34 0.19 -9.71 -15.80
C ASN A 34 0.81 -10.44 -14.59
N GLU A 35 0.05 -11.24 -13.88
CA GLU A 35 0.52 -11.89 -12.63
C GLU A 35 1.59 -12.95 -12.87
N GLU A 36 1.68 -13.52 -14.07
CA GLU A 36 2.77 -14.45 -14.47
C GLU A 36 3.95 -13.72 -15.12
N ASN A 37 4.26 -12.50 -14.66
CA ASN A 37 5.36 -11.74 -15.22
C ASN A 37 6.74 -12.25 -14.77
N ASN A 38 7.77 -11.86 -15.53
CA ASN A 38 9.12 -12.37 -15.36
C ASN A 38 9.84 -11.87 -14.09
N GLU A 39 9.27 -10.96 -13.32
CA GLU A 39 9.82 -10.55 -12.03
C GLU A 39 9.41 -11.49 -10.89
N ILE A 40 8.32 -12.24 -11.04
CA ILE A 40 7.78 -13.14 -10.02
C ILE A 40 8.57 -14.44 -10.03
N ILE A 41 9.20 -14.77 -8.88
CA ILE A 41 9.96 -16.02 -8.70
C ILE A 41 9.04 -17.10 -8.14
N PHE A 42 8.17 -16.75 -7.19
CA PHE A 42 7.26 -17.70 -6.59
C PHE A 42 5.97 -17.02 -6.13
N ASN A 43 4.84 -17.60 -6.52
CA ASN A 43 3.51 -17.14 -6.15
C ASN A 43 2.59 -18.31 -5.81
N ILE A 44 1.46 -18.00 -5.18
CA ILE A 44 0.33 -18.91 -5.01
C ILE A 44 -0.73 -18.47 -6.00
N ASN A 45 -1.02 -19.34 -6.98
CA ASN A 45 -2.00 -19.06 -8.00
C ASN A 45 -3.43 -19.33 -7.49
N PHE A 46 -4.33 -18.40 -7.82
CA PHE A 46 -5.74 -18.52 -7.53
C PHE A 46 -6.56 -18.54 -8.82
N SER A 47 -7.64 -19.29 -8.82
CA SER A 47 -8.58 -19.36 -9.95
C SER A 47 -10.02 -19.27 -9.48
N ALA A 48 -10.90 -18.80 -10.33
CA ALA A 48 -12.31 -18.61 -10.04
C ALA A 48 -13.05 -19.90 -9.56
N GLY A 49 -12.49 -21.07 -9.83
CA GLY A 49 -13.05 -22.37 -9.43
C GLY A 49 -12.49 -22.93 -8.12
N ALA A 50 -11.57 -22.25 -7.46
CA ALA A 50 -10.80 -22.82 -6.36
C ALA A 50 -11.52 -22.89 -4.99
N GLY A 51 -12.80 -22.62 -4.90
CA GLY A 51 -13.58 -22.79 -3.68
C GLY A 51 -13.36 -21.69 -2.62
N TRP A 52 -13.65 -21.99 -1.38
CA TRP A 52 -13.84 -21.05 -0.25
C TRP A 52 -12.62 -20.24 0.20
N ASN A 53 -11.41 -20.50 -0.26
CA ASN A 53 -10.22 -19.84 0.25
C ASN A 53 -9.74 -18.75 -0.69
N ASN A 54 -10.48 -17.71 -0.70
CA ASN A 54 -10.25 -16.62 -1.57
C ASN A 54 -9.24 -15.67 -1.02
N ASN A 55 -8.53 -15.11 -1.90
CA ASN A 55 -7.60 -14.06 -1.71
C ASN A 55 -8.10 -12.99 -0.72
N ILE A 56 -7.80 -13.22 0.54
CA ILE A 56 -8.17 -12.36 1.66
C ILE A 56 -7.34 -11.08 1.66
N GLN A 57 -6.20 -11.05 0.97
CA GLN A 57 -5.28 -9.91 1.01
C GLN A 57 -5.92 -8.61 0.54
N THR A 58 -6.69 -8.65 -0.53
CA THR A 58 -7.37 -7.45 -1.03
C THR A 58 -8.41 -6.94 -0.06
N GLU A 59 -9.04 -7.82 0.66
CA GLU A 59 -10.17 -7.50 1.51
C GLU A 59 -9.76 -6.82 2.80
N PHE A 60 -8.65 -7.24 3.40
CA PHE A 60 -8.18 -6.64 4.65
C PHE A 60 -7.70 -5.20 4.52
N TYR A 61 -7.24 -4.81 3.35
CA TYR A 61 -6.70 -3.48 3.10
C TYR A 61 -7.75 -2.46 2.65
N LEU A 62 -8.92 -2.92 2.21
CA LEU A 62 -9.97 -2.01 1.78
C LEU A 62 -10.59 -1.29 2.99
N PHE A 63 -11.01 -0.07 2.74
CA PHE A 63 -11.72 0.74 3.71
C PHE A 63 -13.23 0.53 3.56
N VAL A 64 -13.95 1.02 4.55
CA VAL A 64 -15.41 1.16 4.58
C VAL A 64 -16.16 -0.13 4.72
N TYR A 65 -16.77 -0.18 5.81
CA TYR A 65 -17.75 -1.18 6.15
C TYR A 65 -19.05 -0.95 5.37
N ARG A 66 -19.50 -1.99 4.70
CA ARG A 66 -20.69 -2.01 3.85
C ARG A 66 -21.95 -1.49 4.53
N GLU A 67 -22.21 -1.90 5.76
CA GLU A 67 -23.46 -1.59 6.47
C GLU A 67 -23.60 -0.10 6.84
N GLY A 68 -22.50 0.62 7.01
CA GLY A 68 -22.53 2.02 7.39
C GLY A 68 -22.92 2.96 6.26
N TRP A 69 -22.83 2.47 5.03
CA TRP A 69 -22.97 3.29 3.84
C TRP A 69 -24.09 2.82 2.92
N THR A 70 -24.92 1.89 3.37
CA THR A 70 -26.05 1.36 2.59
C THR A 70 -27.00 2.45 2.09
N ASP A 71 -27.16 3.52 2.87
CA ASP A 71 -27.98 4.68 2.50
C ASP A 71 -27.34 5.51 1.38
N LEU A 72 -26.04 5.34 1.12
CA LEU A 72 -25.31 6.04 0.08
C LEU A 72 -25.20 5.25 -1.23
N GLY A 73 -25.73 4.04 -1.29
CA GLY A 73 -25.75 3.23 -2.51
C GLY A 73 -24.38 2.70 -2.92
N PHE A 74 -23.58 2.24 -1.97
CA PHE A 74 -22.26 1.69 -2.25
C PHE A 74 -22.26 0.54 -3.22
N SER A 75 -21.38 0.67 -4.21
CA SER A 75 -20.95 -0.49 -4.96
C SER A 75 -19.94 -1.30 -4.13
N SER A 76 -20.23 -2.57 -3.92
CA SER A 76 -19.37 -3.56 -3.23
C SER A 76 -17.97 -3.72 -3.83
N ILE A 77 -17.69 -3.05 -4.92
CA ILE A 77 -16.42 -3.06 -5.63
C ILE A 77 -15.31 -2.31 -4.87
N TYR A 78 -15.67 -1.28 -4.09
CA TYR A 78 -14.73 -0.34 -3.48
C TYR A 78 -14.47 -0.58 -2.01
N CYS A 79 -15.27 -1.37 -1.36
CA CYS A 79 -15.24 -1.57 0.07
C CYS A 79 -15.41 -3.03 0.45
N ASN A 80 -15.03 -3.34 1.68
CA ASN A 80 -15.11 -4.66 2.24
C ASN A 80 -15.67 -4.59 3.66
N ASP A 81 -16.39 -5.63 4.07
CA ASP A 81 -16.97 -5.75 5.40
C ASP A 81 -15.91 -5.84 6.51
N TYR A 82 -14.68 -6.22 6.16
CA TYR A 82 -13.67 -6.52 7.17
C TYR A 82 -12.87 -5.28 7.60
N ALA A 83 -12.43 -4.43 6.69
CA ALA A 83 -11.65 -3.21 6.99
C ALA A 83 -10.67 -3.43 8.17
N SER A 84 -9.87 -4.50 8.11
CA SER A 84 -9.17 -5.02 9.27
C SER A 84 -7.73 -4.55 9.38
N VAL A 85 -7.13 -4.09 8.28
CA VAL A 85 -5.72 -3.69 8.20
C VAL A 85 -5.61 -2.29 7.64
N MET A 86 -5.20 -1.36 8.49
CA MET A 86 -4.99 0.05 8.14
C MET A 86 -3.49 0.35 8.01
N PRO A 87 -3.05 1.08 6.98
CA PRO A 87 -1.70 1.62 6.92
C PRO A 87 -1.41 2.56 8.10
N THR A 88 -0.22 2.47 8.68
CA THR A 88 0.20 3.43 9.69
C THR A 88 0.57 4.77 9.06
N LYS A 89 0.60 5.84 9.85
CA LYS A 89 1.10 7.16 9.40
C LYS A 89 2.49 7.08 8.79
N TYR A 90 3.36 6.23 9.33
CA TYR A 90 4.68 5.98 8.74
C TYR A 90 4.59 5.55 7.29
N SER A 91 3.68 4.65 6.97
CA SER A 91 3.49 4.17 5.60
C SER A 91 3.16 5.31 4.64
N TYR A 92 2.22 6.17 5.01
CA TYR A 92 1.85 7.30 4.16
C TYR A 92 2.98 8.31 3.97
N LEU A 93 3.72 8.63 5.05
CA LEU A 93 4.79 9.63 5.02
C LEU A 93 6.11 9.11 4.43
N LEU A 94 6.28 7.79 4.32
CA LEU A 94 7.47 7.19 3.71
C LEU A 94 7.48 7.36 2.19
N PHE A 95 6.32 7.35 1.56
CA PHE A 95 6.16 7.45 0.12
C PHE A 95 6.23 8.91 -0.36
N ASP A 96 6.99 9.16 -1.42
CA ASP A 96 6.97 10.45 -2.11
C ASP A 96 5.87 10.45 -3.20
N TRP A 97 4.76 11.09 -2.90
CA TRP A 97 3.56 11.10 -3.74
C TRP A 97 3.74 11.71 -5.12
N LYS A 98 4.79 12.47 -5.32
CA LYS A 98 5.09 13.13 -6.58
C LYS A 98 6.12 12.41 -7.43
N LYS A 99 7.08 11.76 -6.77
CA LYS A 99 8.31 11.31 -7.41
C LYS A 99 8.48 9.80 -7.45
N ASP A 100 7.71 9.07 -6.64
CA ASP A 100 7.81 7.61 -6.54
C ASP A 100 6.60 6.95 -7.21
N ARG A 101 6.84 6.25 -8.30
CA ARG A 101 5.82 5.51 -9.06
C ARG A 101 5.05 4.51 -8.19
N ARG A 102 5.71 3.95 -7.19
CA ARG A 102 5.12 2.95 -6.29
C ARG A 102 3.97 3.51 -5.47
N THR A 103 3.94 4.80 -5.22
CA THR A 103 2.91 5.46 -4.42
C THR A 103 1.52 5.29 -5.03
N GLU A 104 1.38 5.66 -6.30
CA GLU A 104 0.09 5.60 -6.99
C GLU A 104 -0.35 4.16 -7.31
N VAL A 105 0.59 3.23 -7.37
CA VAL A 105 0.28 1.81 -7.55
C VAL A 105 -0.11 1.16 -6.22
N THR A 106 0.58 1.52 -5.14
CA THR A 106 0.35 0.93 -3.82
C THR A 106 -0.96 1.39 -3.20
N PHE A 107 -1.28 2.68 -3.31
CA PHE A 107 -2.48 3.25 -2.71
C PHE A 107 -3.53 3.58 -3.76
N MET A 108 -4.78 3.64 -3.33
CA MET A 108 -5.87 4.14 -4.16
C MET A 108 -5.60 5.59 -4.55
N SER A 109 -5.39 5.87 -5.83
CA SER A 109 -4.88 7.14 -6.34
C SER A 109 -5.77 7.66 -7.48
N PRO A 110 -5.85 8.99 -7.69
CA PRO A 110 -6.56 9.56 -8.82
C PRO A 110 -5.89 9.28 -10.16
N TRP A 111 -4.61 8.89 -10.14
CA TRP A 111 -3.85 8.55 -11.36
C TRP A 111 -4.05 7.09 -11.80
N ASN A 112 -4.74 6.27 -11.01
CA ASN A 112 -5.09 4.89 -11.36
C ASN A 112 -6.16 4.83 -12.47
N GLY A 113 -6.01 5.64 -13.49
CA GLY A 113 -6.80 5.56 -14.71
C GLY A 113 -6.41 4.41 -15.63
N ASP A 114 -5.70 3.39 -15.13
CA ASP A 114 -5.37 2.21 -15.92
C ASP A 114 -6.65 1.41 -16.21
N PRO A 115 -7.05 1.27 -17.47
CA PRO A 115 -8.23 0.49 -17.86
C PRO A 115 -8.18 -0.96 -17.36
N ALA A 116 -6.99 -1.49 -17.09
CA ALA A 116 -6.83 -2.85 -16.57
C ALA A 116 -7.12 -2.97 -15.07
N THR A 117 -7.20 -1.86 -14.36
CA THR A 117 -7.67 -1.80 -12.96
C THR A 117 -9.10 -1.30 -12.87
N SER A 118 -9.78 -1.11 -14.00
CA SER A 118 -11.17 -0.70 -14.04
C SER A 118 -12.10 -1.90 -14.11
N ILE A 119 -13.14 -1.90 -13.30
CA ILE A 119 -14.30 -2.78 -13.45
C ILE A 119 -15.34 -2.02 -14.27
N ASP A 120 -15.89 -2.67 -15.28
CA ASP A 120 -16.89 -2.08 -16.20
C ASP A 120 -16.40 -0.83 -16.97
N GLY A 121 -15.09 -0.73 -17.26
CA GLY A 121 -14.53 0.42 -17.99
C GLY A 121 -14.51 1.73 -17.19
N ARG A 122 -14.66 1.66 -15.88
CA ARG A 122 -14.68 2.81 -14.98
C ARG A 122 -13.33 2.95 -14.30
N ALA A 123 -12.76 4.13 -14.35
CA ALA A 123 -11.53 4.43 -13.61
C ALA A 123 -11.83 4.46 -12.11
N TYR A 124 -11.01 3.73 -11.34
CA TYR A 124 -11.08 3.75 -9.89
C TYR A 124 -10.18 4.87 -9.39
N GLY A 125 -10.77 5.91 -8.90
CA GLY A 125 -10.08 6.95 -8.16
C GLY A 125 -10.61 7.01 -6.74
N ARG A 126 -9.81 7.42 -5.77
CA ARG A 126 -10.26 7.67 -4.40
C ARG A 126 -11.37 8.73 -4.29
N ASN A 127 -11.69 9.38 -5.40
CA ASN A 127 -12.69 10.44 -5.50
C ASN A 127 -14.02 9.95 -6.07
N TRP A 128 -14.15 8.65 -6.36
CA TRP A 128 -15.23 8.18 -7.18
C TRP A 128 -16.13 7.18 -6.47
N PHE A 129 -17.39 7.54 -6.30
CA PHE A 129 -18.45 6.68 -5.78
C PHE A 129 -19.76 7.01 -6.46
N GLU A 130 -20.55 5.99 -6.80
CA GLU A 130 -21.92 6.17 -7.25
C GLU A 130 -22.86 6.18 -6.04
N SER A 131 -23.53 7.29 -5.81
CA SER A 131 -24.64 7.33 -4.87
C SER A 131 -25.97 7.21 -5.62
N THR A 132 -26.82 6.33 -5.16
CA THR A 132 -28.13 6.11 -5.79
C THR A 132 -29.33 6.35 -4.87
N ASN A 133 -29.14 6.49 -3.56
CA ASN A 133 -30.24 6.48 -2.61
C ASN A 133 -30.31 7.76 -1.76
N GLY A 134 -31.08 8.74 -2.25
CA GLY A 134 -31.64 9.78 -1.38
C GLY A 134 -30.69 10.88 -0.91
N VAL A 135 -29.41 10.80 -1.20
CA VAL A 135 -28.45 11.87 -0.94
C VAL A 135 -28.39 12.75 -2.19
N ASN A 136 -28.30 14.07 -2.02
CA ASN A 136 -28.17 15.05 -3.11
C ASN A 136 -26.81 14.99 -3.80
N VAL A 137 -26.39 13.80 -4.25
CA VAL A 137 -25.13 13.54 -4.95
C VAL A 137 -25.49 12.85 -6.25
N ALA A 138 -25.11 13.44 -7.38
CA ALA A 138 -25.36 12.84 -8.68
C ALA A 138 -24.40 11.66 -8.94
N LYS A 139 -24.81 10.75 -9.81
CA LYS A 139 -23.96 9.66 -10.28
C LYS A 139 -22.65 10.24 -10.87
N GLY A 140 -21.51 9.75 -10.41
CA GLY A 140 -20.20 10.23 -10.81
C GLY A 140 -19.65 11.38 -9.94
N ASP A 141 -20.42 11.91 -9.00
CA ASP A 141 -19.91 12.88 -8.05
C ASP A 141 -18.99 12.23 -7.01
N THR A 142 -18.05 13.03 -6.52
CA THR A 142 -17.17 12.61 -5.42
C THR A 142 -17.95 12.49 -4.12
N VAL A 143 -18.03 11.31 -3.54
CA VAL A 143 -18.64 11.06 -2.23
C VAL A 143 -17.60 10.95 -1.13
N ILE A 144 -16.53 10.20 -1.37
CA ILE A 144 -15.39 10.12 -0.44
C ILE A 144 -14.15 10.70 -1.12
N TYR A 145 -13.42 11.53 -0.40
CA TYR A 145 -12.23 12.16 -0.91
C TYR A 145 -11.07 12.08 0.08
N PHE A 146 -9.97 11.56 -0.40
CA PHE A 146 -8.69 11.50 0.27
C PHE A 146 -7.70 12.38 -0.51
N PRO A 147 -7.54 13.66 -0.16
CA PRO A 147 -6.52 14.49 -0.78
C PRO A 147 -5.14 13.89 -0.53
N VAL A 148 -4.28 13.90 -1.54
CA VAL A 148 -2.89 13.47 -1.38
C VAL A 148 -1.93 14.53 -1.88
N PRO A 149 -0.74 14.66 -1.28
CA PRO A 149 0.28 15.58 -1.75
C PRO A 149 0.58 15.36 -3.23
N GLY A 150 0.70 16.43 -4.00
CA GLY A 150 1.02 16.36 -5.43
C GLY A 150 -0.16 16.44 -6.38
N GLU A 151 -1.38 16.22 -5.93
CA GLU A 151 -2.53 16.44 -6.81
C GLU A 151 -2.86 17.92 -6.97
N SER A 152 -3.45 18.26 -8.11
CA SER A 152 -3.92 19.63 -8.36
C SER A 152 -5.03 20.00 -7.36
N GLY A 153 -4.84 21.12 -6.67
CA GLY A 153 -5.79 21.58 -5.66
C GLY A 153 -5.67 20.89 -4.31
N TYR A 154 -4.57 20.13 -4.06
CA TYR A 154 -4.31 19.55 -2.74
C TYR A 154 -4.40 20.60 -1.64
N LYS A 155 -5.17 20.29 -0.61
CA LYS A 155 -5.25 21.08 0.61
C LYS A 155 -5.72 20.20 1.77
N GLN A 156 -5.46 20.67 2.99
CA GLN A 156 -6.12 20.16 4.19
C GLN A 156 -7.46 20.88 4.38
N TYR A 157 -8.49 20.13 4.73
CA TYR A 157 -9.83 20.66 4.98
C TYR A 157 -10.02 20.95 6.46
N THR A 158 -10.62 22.09 6.77
CA THR A 158 -11.04 22.44 8.12
C THR A 158 -12.24 21.58 8.54
N ASP A 159 -12.49 21.49 9.85
CA ASP A 159 -13.66 20.76 10.36
C ASP A 159 -14.98 21.36 9.86
N ALA A 160 -15.04 22.68 9.67
CA ALA A 160 -16.19 23.34 9.09
C ALA A 160 -16.44 22.95 7.62
N GLU A 161 -15.38 22.85 6.81
CA GLU A 161 -15.49 22.39 5.42
C GLU A 161 -15.90 20.92 5.35
N LYS A 162 -15.33 20.07 6.21
CA LYS A 162 -15.73 18.65 6.31
C LYS A 162 -17.20 18.52 6.73
N ALA A 163 -17.64 19.26 7.73
CA ALA A 163 -19.04 19.27 8.16
C ALA A 163 -19.98 19.75 7.05
N ALA A 164 -19.61 20.81 6.32
CA ALA A 164 -20.38 21.28 5.18
C ALA A 164 -20.46 20.26 4.04
N ALA A 165 -19.41 19.49 3.81
CA ALA A 165 -19.39 18.38 2.86
C ALA A 165 -20.29 17.22 3.32
N ASN A 166 -20.22 16.85 4.60
CA ASN A 166 -21.04 15.78 5.20
C ASN A 166 -22.54 16.07 5.07
N ASN A 167 -22.95 17.30 5.26
CA ASN A 167 -24.35 17.73 5.07
C ASN A 167 -24.85 17.56 3.63
N ARG A 168 -23.93 17.36 2.67
CA ARG A 168 -24.22 17.10 1.26
C ARG A 168 -23.96 15.65 0.86
N GLY A 169 -23.75 14.76 1.83
CA GLY A 169 -23.42 13.37 1.59
C GLY A 169 -22.00 13.14 1.03
N ARG A 170 -21.07 14.07 1.29
CA ARG A 170 -19.68 13.99 0.87
C ARG A 170 -18.78 13.96 2.09
N PHE A 171 -17.78 13.07 2.08
CA PHE A 171 -16.91 12.81 3.23
C PHE A 171 -15.46 13.03 2.85
N PHE A 172 -14.83 14.02 3.45
CA PHE A 172 -13.44 14.40 3.18
C PHE A 172 -12.57 14.04 4.37
N TYR A 173 -11.47 13.33 4.10
CA TYR A 173 -10.54 12.85 5.11
C TYR A 173 -9.15 13.37 4.79
N ASN A 174 -8.60 14.20 5.66
CA ASN A 174 -7.29 14.79 5.47
C ASN A 174 -6.18 13.75 5.43
N TYR A 175 -5.21 13.97 4.54
CA TYR A 175 -4.00 13.20 4.50
C TYR A 175 -3.20 13.40 5.79
N PRO A 176 -2.66 12.34 6.42
CA PRO A 176 -1.88 12.49 7.64
C PRO A 176 -0.56 13.21 7.37
N GLU A 177 -0.31 14.27 8.13
CA GLU A 177 0.90 15.09 8.03
C GLU A 177 1.55 15.26 9.41
N GLY A 178 2.78 15.78 9.43
CA GLY A 178 3.49 16.13 10.66
C GLY A 178 4.07 14.95 11.43
N SER A 179 4.12 15.06 12.75
CA SER A 179 4.78 14.11 13.63
C SER A 179 4.06 12.77 13.74
N TYR A 180 4.81 11.68 13.86
CA TYR A 180 4.25 10.35 14.18
C TYR A 180 3.58 10.32 15.56
N ALA A 181 4.04 11.16 16.50
CA ALA A 181 3.45 11.26 17.85
C ALA A 181 2.03 11.82 17.83
N ASP A 182 1.65 12.53 16.77
CA ASP A 182 0.33 13.15 16.63
C ASP A 182 -0.64 12.30 15.80
N ALA A 183 -0.26 11.07 15.44
CA ALA A 183 -1.06 10.23 14.56
C ALA A 183 -2.51 10.02 15.06
N GLY A 184 -2.73 9.94 16.38
CA GLY A 184 -4.07 9.82 16.96
C GLY A 184 -5.00 11.00 16.64
N ASN A 185 -4.47 12.13 16.19
CA ASN A 185 -5.24 13.30 15.76
C ASN A 185 -5.60 13.27 14.27
N ASP A 186 -4.98 12.41 13.48
CA ASP A 186 -5.27 12.27 12.06
C ASP A 186 -6.69 11.73 11.83
N ASP A 187 -7.32 12.18 10.77
CA ASP A 187 -8.67 11.75 10.40
C ASP A 187 -8.75 10.21 10.25
N TYR A 188 -7.75 9.59 9.65
CA TYR A 188 -7.70 8.14 9.46
C TYR A 188 -7.69 7.36 10.78
N TYR A 189 -6.96 7.84 11.77
CA TYR A 189 -6.95 7.22 13.10
C TYR A 189 -8.25 7.42 13.85
N LYS A 190 -8.83 8.62 13.78
CA LYS A 190 -10.13 8.92 14.40
C LYS A 190 -11.25 8.06 13.82
N THR A 191 -11.24 7.85 12.52
CA THR A 191 -12.27 7.04 11.86
C THR A 191 -11.92 5.56 11.84
N GLY A 192 -10.66 5.19 11.66
CA GLY A 192 -10.24 3.80 11.54
C GLY A 192 -10.17 3.05 12.85
N TYR A 193 -9.55 3.65 13.85
CA TYR A 193 -9.19 2.95 15.08
C TYR A 193 -10.11 3.23 16.27
N GLN A 194 -10.47 4.49 16.49
CA GLN A 194 -11.24 4.87 17.69
C GLN A 194 -12.73 4.54 17.58
N SER A 195 -13.20 4.25 16.40
CA SER A 195 -14.60 3.88 16.20
C SER A 195 -14.76 2.38 16.29
N PHE A 196 -15.18 1.89 17.45
CA PHE A 196 -15.72 0.53 17.59
C PHE A 196 -17.01 0.31 16.81
N ASN A 197 -17.55 1.37 16.23
CA ASN A 197 -18.71 1.29 15.37
C ASN A 197 -18.20 1.01 13.96
N ALA A 198 -18.41 -0.20 13.48
CA ALA A 198 -17.98 -0.68 12.16
C ALA A 198 -18.35 0.25 10.99
N LYS A 199 -19.25 1.20 11.22
CA LYS A 199 -19.77 2.16 10.26
C LYS A 199 -18.81 3.29 9.87
N SER A 200 -17.66 3.43 10.50
CA SER A 200 -16.79 4.60 10.32
C SER A 200 -15.32 4.27 10.11
N ARG A 201 -14.99 3.05 9.70
CA ARG A 201 -13.61 2.67 9.41
C ARG A 201 -13.21 3.11 8.02
N VAL A 202 -12.66 4.31 7.92
CA VAL A 202 -12.30 4.92 6.63
C VAL A 202 -10.88 5.43 6.65
N TRP A 203 -10.10 5.01 5.69
CA TRP A 203 -8.72 5.45 5.44
C TRP A 203 -8.38 5.31 3.97
N LEU A 204 -7.29 5.91 3.50
CA LEU A 204 -6.78 5.70 2.16
C LEU A 204 -6.23 4.26 2.04
N PRO A 205 -6.87 3.39 1.25
CA PRO A 205 -6.56 1.97 1.25
C PRO A 205 -5.34 1.62 0.39
N VAL A 206 -4.73 0.47 0.72
CA VAL A 206 -3.79 -0.19 -0.18
C VAL A 206 -4.56 -0.78 -1.35
N TRP A 207 -4.14 -0.44 -2.56
CA TRP A 207 -4.86 -0.77 -3.78
C TRP A 207 -4.18 -1.81 -4.68
N LYS A 208 -2.87 -1.96 -4.59
CA LYS A 208 -2.08 -2.84 -5.48
C LYS A 208 -2.50 -4.32 -5.47
N PHE A 209 -3.19 -4.75 -4.42
CA PHE A 209 -3.70 -6.11 -4.32
C PHE A 209 -5.18 -6.23 -4.70
N LYS A 210 -5.81 -5.14 -5.14
CA LYS A 210 -7.23 -5.16 -5.46
C LYS A 210 -7.51 -6.16 -6.58
N ASP A 211 -8.42 -7.08 -6.31
CA ASP A 211 -8.96 -7.97 -7.33
C ASP A 211 -10.07 -7.25 -8.09
N CYS A 212 -9.81 -6.93 -9.34
CA CYS A 212 -10.76 -6.23 -10.19
C CYS A 212 -11.89 -7.14 -10.69
N ASN A 213 -11.75 -8.45 -10.57
CA ASN A 213 -12.73 -9.44 -10.98
C ASN A 213 -13.64 -9.91 -9.83
N THR A 214 -13.21 -9.66 -8.58
CA THR A 214 -13.97 -10.08 -7.41
C THR A 214 -15.00 -9.02 -7.03
N ARG A 215 -16.23 -9.45 -6.85
CA ARG A 215 -17.34 -8.60 -6.42
C ARG A 215 -18.07 -9.23 -5.25
N TYR A 216 -18.62 -8.40 -4.37
CA TYR A 216 -19.70 -8.83 -3.51
C TYR A 216 -20.96 -8.98 -4.36
N ASN A 217 -21.58 -10.13 -4.31
CA ASN A 217 -22.86 -10.31 -4.97
C ASN A 217 -23.99 -9.59 -4.17
N SER A 218 -25.16 -9.50 -4.76
CA SER A 218 -26.33 -8.87 -4.14
C SER A 218 -26.78 -9.56 -2.83
N SER A 219 -26.32 -10.77 -2.58
CA SER A 219 -26.59 -11.54 -1.35
C SER A 219 -25.56 -11.28 -0.25
N GLY A 220 -24.56 -10.43 -0.50
CA GLY A 220 -23.50 -10.12 0.46
C GLY A 220 -22.41 -11.17 0.60
N THR A 221 -22.39 -12.18 -0.24
CA THR A 221 -21.30 -13.16 -0.31
C THR A 221 -20.20 -12.64 -1.22
N VAL A 222 -18.96 -12.78 -0.78
CA VAL A 222 -17.78 -12.46 -1.57
C VAL A 222 -17.64 -13.50 -2.67
N GLU A 223 -17.51 -13.06 -3.90
CA GLU A 223 -17.09 -13.93 -4.97
C GLU A 223 -15.61 -14.29 -4.78
N ASN A 224 -15.22 -15.47 -5.27
CA ASN A 224 -13.87 -15.96 -5.13
C ASN A 224 -12.88 -15.02 -5.79
N GLY A 225 -11.89 -14.56 -5.03
CA GLY A 225 -10.79 -13.77 -5.56
C GLY A 225 -9.92 -14.61 -6.49
N THR A 226 -9.40 -13.95 -7.52
CA THR A 226 -8.53 -14.56 -8.53
C THR A 226 -7.13 -13.97 -8.55
N ARG A 227 -6.84 -13.03 -7.65
CA ARG A 227 -5.52 -12.43 -7.52
C ARG A 227 -4.52 -13.42 -6.95
N ASP A 228 -3.39 -13.59 -7.62
CA ASP A 228 -2.27 -14.35 -7.12
C ASP A 228 -1.59 -13.68 -5.93
N ILE A 229 -1.07 -14.48 -5.01
CA ILE A 229 -0.29 -14.00 -3.88
C ILE A 229 1.19 -14.18 -4.18
N TYR A 230 1.91 -13.09 -4.35
CA TYR A 230 3.36 -13.10 -4.52
C TYR A 230 4.05 -13.42 -3.21
N LEU A 231 4.78 -14.52 -3.17
CA LEU A 231 5.57 -14.91 -2.00
C LEU A 231 7.02 -14.46 -2.13
N PHE A 232 7.54 -14.44 -3.35
CA PHE A 232 8.89 -14.00 -3.60
C PHE A 232 9.06 -13.45 -5.02
N ARG A 233 9.71 -12.32 -5.16
CA ARG A 233 10.00 -11.70 -6.46
C ARG A 233 11.40 -11.12 -6.52
N LEU A 234 11.92 -10.94 -7.73
CA LEU A 234 13.31 -10.58 -7.98
C LEU A 234 13.74 -9.27 -7.28
N ALA A 235 12.82 -8.29 -7.14
CA ALA A 235 13.12 -7.07 -6.41
C ALA A 235 13.55 -7.32 -4.96
N GLU A 236 12.98 -8.32 -4.28
CA GLU A 236 13.43 -8.71 -2.95
C GLU A 236 14.85 -9.25 -2.97
N THR A 237 15.21 -10.02 -3.99
CA THR A 237 16.59 -10.54 -4.17
C THR A 237 17.61 -9.41 -4.30
N TYR A 238 17.27 -8.34 -5.05
CA TYR A 238 18.11 -7.14 -5.12
C TYR A 238 18.31 -6.49 -3.73
N LEU A 239 17.24 -6.41 -2.94
CA LEU A 239 17.32 -5.83 -1.59
C LEU A 239 18.05 -6.73 -0.59
N ILE A 240 18.00 -8.05 -0.77
CA ILE A 240 18.86 -9.00 -0.01
C ILE A 240 20.33 -8.78 -0.36
N ALA A 241 20.67 -8.62 -1.65
CA ALA A 241 22.04 -8.33 -2.07
C ALA A 241 22.54 -7.00 -1.49
N ALA A 242 21.72 -5.96 -1.51
CA ALA A 242 22.04 -4.66 -0.94
C ALA A 242 22.28 -4.75 0.59
N GLU A 243 21.39 -5.45 1.31
CA GLU A 243 21.54 -5.64 2.76
C GLU A 243 22.81 -6.40 3.11
N ALA A 244 23.08 -7.50 2.42
CA ALA A 244 24.29 -8.29 2.63
C ALA A 244 25.55 -7.48 2.35
N ALA A 245 25.55 -6.66 1.29
CA ALA A 245 26.65 -5.76 0.98
C ALA A 245 26.89 -4.72 2.10
N VAL A 246 25.82 -4.11 2.63
CA VAL A 246 25.93 -3.22 3.81
C VAL A 246 26.57 -3.92 5.00
N LYS A 247 26.12 -5.15 5.29
CA LYS A 247 26.64 -5.95 6.42
C LYS A 247 28.10 -6.37 6.24
N MET A 248 28.57 -6.47 5.00
CA MET A 248 29.98 -6.73 4.68
C MET A 248 30.84 -5.47 4.61
N GLY A 249 30.25 -4.27 4.70
CA GLY A 249 30.96 -3.01 4.51
C GLY A 249 31.25 -2.68 3.04
N ASP A 250 30.64 -3.36 2.09
CA ASP A 250 30.79 -3.14 0.66
C ASP A 250 29.76 -2.12 0.16
N ASN A 251 30.07 -0.83 0.37
CA ASN A 251 29.18 0.25 0.00
C ASN A 251 28.93 0.37 -1.51
N SER A 252 29.91 -0.02 -2.33
CA SER A 252 29.79 0.07 -3.80
C SER A 252 28.69 -0.86 -4.31
N ASN A 253 28.69 -2.10 -3.85
CA ASN A 253 27.64 -3.05 -4.18
C ASN A 253 26.31 -2.72 -3.49
N ALA A 254 26.34 -2.23 -2.26
CA ALA A 254 25.11 -1.77 -1.60
C ALA A 254 24.39 -0.67 -2.41
N LEU A 255 25.13 0.36 -2.86
CA LEU A 255 24.61 1.42 -3.75
C LEU A 255 24.11 0.85 -5.07
N TYR A 256 24.88 -0.06 -5.68
CA TYR A 256 24.49 -0.64 -6.97
C TYR A 256 23.12 -1.33 -6.86
N TYR A 257 22.94 -2.26 -5.92
CA TYR A 257 21.73 -3.09 -5.84
C TYR A 257 20.51 -2.32 -5.35
N ILE A 258 20.63 -1.44 -4.35
CA ILE A 258 19.50 -0.63 -3.88
C ILE A 258 19.03 0.34 -4.97
N ASN A 259 19.95 0.90 -5.75
CA ASN A 259 19.63 1.85 -6.80
C ASN A 259 19.00 1.19 -8.04
N GLN A 260 19.15 -0.11 -8.28
CA GLN A 260 18.36 -0.77 -9.33
C GLN A 260 16.85 -0.68 -9.03
N ILE A 261 16.47 -0.90 -7.77
CA ILE A 261 15.07 -0.77 -7.32
C ILE A 261 14.62 0.69 -7.39
N ARG A 262 15.46 1.59 -6.93
CA ARG A 262 15.16 3.02 -6.91
C ARG A 262 14.96 3.62 -8.31
N LYS A 263 15.80 3.23 -9.28
CA LYS A 263 15.67 3.62 -10.69
C LYS A 263 14.35 3.16 -11.28
N ARG A 264 13.95 1.91 -11.03
CA ARG A 264 12.66 1.41 -11.48
C ARG A 264 11.50 2.21 -10.88
N ALA A 265 11.58 2.59 -9.59
CA ALA A 265 10.58 3.41 -8.92
C ALA A 265 10.49 4.85 -9.47
N MET A 266 11.53 5.32 -10.17
CA MET A 266 11.54 6.61 -10.84
C MET A 266 10.82 6.60 -12.20
N ASN A 267 10.73 5.43 -12.83
CA ASN A 267 10.12 5.29 -14.14
C ASN A 267 8.61 5.53 -14.07
N ASN A 268 8.11 6.38 -14.97
CA ASN A 268 6.69 6.74 -15.06
C ASN A 268 6.11 7.37 -13.78
N ALA A 269 6.95 7.92 -12.90
CA ALA A 269 6.47 8.67 -11.75
C ALA A 269 5.77 9.97 -12.18
N PRO A 270 4.76 10.48 -11.42
CA PRO A 270 3.94 11.62 -11.84
C PRO A 270 4.74 12.88 -12.20
N GLU A 271 5.71 13.28 -11.37
CA GLU A 271 6.56 14.47 -11.61
C GLU A 271 8.01 14.10 -11.94
N GLY A 272 8.42 12.86 -11.71
CA GLY A 272 9.81 12.43 -11.79
C GLY A 272 10.69 13.05 -10.68
N GLY A 273 11.98 12.76 -10.74
CA GLY A 273 12.95 13.39 -9.83
C GLY A 273 13.16 12.73 -8.48
N LEU A 274 12.62 11.51 -8.25
CA LEU A 274 13.10 10.65 -7.18
C LEU A 274 14.61 10.46 -7.37
N GLN A 275 15.39 10.62 -6.30
CA GLN A 275 16.84 10.56 -6.42
C GLN A 275 17.38 9.19 -6.03
N GLU A 276 18.42 8.75 -6.71
CA GLU A 276 19.20 7.60 -6.28
C GLU A 276 19.85 7.85 -4.92
N TYR A 277 20.09 6.79 -4.17
CA TYR A 277 20.95 6.90 -2.99
C TYR A 277 22.36 7.27 -3.41
N VAL A 278 22.97 8.18 -2.64
CA VAL A 278 24.36 8.61 -2.81
C VAL A 278 25.10 8.53 -1.47
N GLY A 279 26.42 8.41 -1.52
CA GLY A 279 27.24 8.32 -0.31
C GLY A 279 27.17 6.92 0.32
N THR A 280 27.02 6.84 1.64
CA THR A 280 26.99 5.56 2.38
C THR A 280 25.59 5.04 2.56
N VAL A 281 25.33 3.83 2.06
CA VAL A 281 24.07 3.14 2.29
C VAL A 281 24.10 2.49 3.67
N THR A 282 23.10 2.76 4.46
CA THR A 282 22.90 2.18 5.79
C THR A 282 21.89 1.04 5.76
N LEU A 283 21.86 0.23 6.82
CA LEU A 283 20.81 -0.76 7.01
C LEU A 283 19.42 -0.11 7.04
N ASP A 284 19.30 1.07 7.63
CA ASP A 284 18.02 1.79 7.69
C ASP A 284 17.54 2.21 6.29
N ASN A 285 18.44 2.62 5.39
CA ASN A 285 18.09 2.90 4.00
C ASN A 285 17.55 1.65 3.28
N VAL A 286 18.19 0.50 3.48
CA VAL A 286 17.71 -0.77 2.88
C VAL A 286 16.35 -1.15 3.45
N LEU A 287 16.15 -1.01 4.76
CA LEU A 287 14.87 -1.32 5.41
C LEU A 287 13.75 -0.38 4.95
N ASP A 288 14.06 0.89 4.71
CA ASP A 288 13.07 1.84 4.18
C ASP A 288 12.74 1.53 2.71
N GLU A 289 13.75 1.19 1.89
CA GLU A 289 13.51 0.77 0.51
C GLU A 289 12.71 -0.54 0.43
N ARG A 290 12.96 -1.51 1.34
CA ARG A 290 12.13 -2.71 1.47
C ARG A 290 10.68 -2.38 1.84
N ALA A 291 10.48 -1.40 2.72
CA ALA A 291 9.14 -0.97 3.10
C ALA A 291 8.37 -0.33 1.94
N LEU A 292 9.04 0.42 1.09
CA LEU A 292 8.47 1.02 -0.12
C LEU A 292 8.16 -0.03 -1.18
N GLU A 293 9.13 -0.88 -1.46
CA GLU A 293 9.09 -1.83 -2.56
C GLU A 293 8.13 -3.00 -2.29
N LEU A 294 8.20 -3.57 -1.10
CA LEU A 294 7.52 -4.79 -0.71
C LEU A 294 6.33 -4.52 0.22
N TYR A 295 5.76 -3.31 0.17
CA TYR A 295 4.66 -2.93 1.04
C TYR A 295 3.49 -3.91 0.95
N GLY A 296 3.18 -4.56 2.10
CA GLY A 296 2.10 -5.55 2.18
C GLY A 296 2.40 -6.93 1.57
N GLU A 297 3.57 -7.12 0.94
CA GLU A 297 3.98 -8.40 0.34
C GLU A 297 4.84 -9.22 1.30
N ALA A 298 5.92 -8.62 1.79
CA ALA A 298 6.84 -9.28 2.70
C ALA A 298 6.48 -8.99 4.17
N PRO A 299 6.72 -9.94 5.07
CA PRO A 299 6.43 -9.76 6.48
C PRO A 299 7.41 -8.77 7.12
N ARG A 300 7.04 -7.49 7.15
CA ARG A 300 7.82 -6.39 7.73
C ARG A 300 8.31 -6.68 9.14
N TRP A 301 7.50 -7.36 9.93
CA TRP A 301 7.85 -7.78 11.28
C TRP A 301 9.13 -8.62 11.30
N ASN A 302 9.24 -9.60 10.40
CA ASN A 302 10.40 -10.48 10.32
C ASN A 302 11.66 -9.70 9.92
N ASP A 303 11.55 -8.75 8.99
CA ASP A 303 12.66 -7.89 8.60
C ASP A 303 13.20 -7.09 9.77
N LEU A 304 12.32 -6.48 10.55
CA LEU A 304 12.71 -5.68 11.70
C LEU A 304 13.27 -6.54 12.85
N GLN A 305 12.69 -7.71 13.06
CA GLN A 305 13.14 -8.63 14.11
C GLN A 305 14.53 -9.18 13.81
N ARG A 306 14.76 -9.74 12.60
CA ARG A 306 16.05 -10.33 12.22
C ARG A 306 17.18 -9.30 12.14
N THR A 307 16.85 -8.04 11.92
CA THR A 307 17.85 -6.95 11.86
C THR A 307 18.05 -6.24 13.20
N GLY A 308 17.31 -6.62 14.25
CA GLY A 308 17.37 -6.00 15.57
C GLY A 308 16.73 -4.61 15.64
N LYS A 309 15.93 -4.23 14.62
CA LYS A 309 15.31 -2.91 14.50
C LYS A 309 13.86 -2.85 14.96
N LEU A 310 13.28 -3.97 15.43
CA LEU A 310 11.86 -4.04 15.71
C LEU A 310 11.44 -3.04 16.79
N ALA A 311 12.05 -3.09 17.97
CA ALA A 311 11.67 -2.22 19.07
C ALA A 311 11.86 -0.73 18.73
N GLU A 312 13.03 -0.38 18.15
CA GLU A 312 13.33 1.00 17.73
C GLU A 312 12.27 1.53 16.75
N ARG A 313 11.97 0.76 15.70
CA ARG A 313 11.06 1.20 14.65
C ARG A 313 9.61 1.21 15.10
N VAL A 314 9.18 0.22 15.88
CA VAL A 314 7.80 0.17 16.40
C VAL A 314 7.55 1.31 17.36
N LEU A 315 8.45 1.56 18.32
CA LEU A 315 8.30 2.68 19.27
C LEU A 315 8.33 4.03 18.59
N LYS A 316 9.07 4.18 17.48
CA LYS A 316 9.18 5.45 16.75
C LYS A 316 7.99 5.72 15.84
N TYR A 317 7.45 4.70 15.20
CA TYR A 317 6.55 4.88 14.07
C TYR A 317 5.14 4.30 14.27
N ASN A 318 4.93 3.46 15.26
CA ASN A 318 3.63 2.89 15.54
C ASN A 318 3.01 3.55 16.77
N TRP A 319 2.15 4.52 16.51
CA TRP A 319 1.45 5.28 17.55
C TRP A 319 0.56 4.39 18.43
N ASP A 320 -0.06 3.37 17.85
CA ASP A 320 -0.98 2.47 18.56
C ASP A 320 -0.28 1.74 19.69
N VAL A 321 0.90 1.21 19.43
CA VAL A 321 1.69 0.48 20.44
C VAL A 321 2.10 1.38 21.60
N THR A 322 2.37 2.64 21.34
CA THR A 322 2.85 3.59 22.36
C THR A 322 1.73 4.26 23.13
N ASN A 323 0.53 4.40 22.54
CA ASN A 323 -0.51 5.27 23.11
C ASN A 323 -1.82 4.57 23.46
N ILE A 324 -2.18 3.46 22.82
CA ILE A 324 -3.51 2.85 23.00
C ILE A 324 -3.51 1.76 24.06
N THR A 325 -2.44 1.03 24.20
CA THR A 325 -2.41 -0.19 25.01
C THR A 325 -1.73 -0.03 26.36
N GLY A 326 -1.46 1.19 26.80
CA GLY A 326 -0.81 1.42 28.08
C GLY A 326 0.55 0.72 28.22
N GLY A 327 1.28 0.58 27.09
CA GLY A 327 2.63 0.04 27.09
C GLY A 327 2.70 -1.47 26.94
N LEU A 328 2.24 -2.03 25.84
CA LEU A 328 2.44 -3.45 25.52
C LEU A 328 3.91 -3.83 25.27
N ILE A 329 4.78 -2.85 25.09
CA ILE A 329 6.22 -3.08 25.04
C ILE A 329 6.82 -2.57 26.35
N GLN A 330 6.88 -3.43 27.35
CA GLN A 330 7.80 -3.23 28.46
C GLN A 330 9.21 -3.54 27.92
N THR A 331 10.06 -2.54 27.98
CA THR A 331 11.49 -2.66 27.66
C THR A 331 12.21 -3.50 28.68
#